data_e35db95597499eca1c57a044eb7e7f47
#
_entry.id   e35db95597499eca1c57a044eb7e7f47
#
_cell.length_a   1.000
_cell.length_b   1.000
_cell.length_c   1.000
_cell.angle_alpha   90.00
_cell.angle_beta   90.00
_cell.angle_gamma   90.00
#
_symmetry.space_group_name_H-M   'P 1'
#
loop_
_entity.id
_entity.type
_entity.pdbx_description
1 polymer ?
#
loop_
_entity_poly.entity_id
_entity_poly.type
_entity_poly.pdbx_seq_one_letter_code
_entity_poly.pdbx_strand_id
1 'polypeptide(L)'
;MRFDRRIELFIVEDVADGLGGHTEVEKAMATMYANVEELSLETTSKIFGDTLTQNAKAIVLGSVDKIDKIKIEDIMYKVLSQRKVKNKTIFFLEVDND
;
A
#
# COMPACT_ATOMS: atom_id res chain seq x y z
N MET A 1 9.90 16.48 -6.67
CA MET A 1 9.17 15.21 -6.49
C MET A 1 8.54 14.78 -7.81
N ARG A 2 8.75 13.55 -8.20
CA ARG A 2 8.23 13.03 -9.47
C ARG A 2 7.14 12.00 -9.21
N PHE A 3 6.07 12.07 -9.98
CA PHE A 3 4.94 11.13 -9.91
C PHE A 3 4.94 10.29 -11.18
N ASP A 4 5.97 9.47 -11.33
CA ASP A 4 6.22 8.71 -12.55
C ASP A 4 6.17 7.20 -12.38
N ARG A 5 5.86 6.70 -11.18
CA ARG A 5 5.73 5.26 -10.94
C ARG A 5 4.25 4.86 -10.99
N ARG A 6 3.95 3.92 -11.85
CA ARG A 6 2.59 3.40 -11.96
C ARG A 6 2.31 2.43 -10.82
N ILE A 7 1.22 2.67 -10.09
CA ILE A 7 0.80 1.78 -9.01
C ILE A 7 -0.65 1.36 -9.21
N GLU A 8 -0.99 0.19 -8.71
CA GLU A 8 -2.36 -0.31 -8.70
C GLU A 8 -2.85 -0.41 -7.27
N LEU A 9 -4.04 0.12 -7.04
CA LEU A 9 -4.65 0.19 -5.70
C LEU A 9 -5.69 -0.89 -5.55
N PHE A 10 -5.64 -1.61 -4.43
CA PHE A 10 -6.56 -2.71 -4.14
C PHE A 10 -7.21 -2.55 -2.78
N ILE A 11 -8.46 -3.02 -2.69
CA ILE A 11 -9.09 -3.27 -1.39
C ILE A 11 -9.24 -4.77 -1.21
N VAL A 12 -9.37 -5.19 0.04
CA VAL A 12 -9.61 -6.58 0.39
C VAL A 12 -11.04 -6.68 0.89
N GLU A 13 -11.82 -7.56 0.28
CA GLU A 13 -13.21 -7.81 0.67
C GLU A 13 -13.37 -9.23 1.21
N ASP A 14 -14.14 -9.36 2.29
CA ASP A 14 -14.56 -10.66 2.78
C ASP A 14 -15.78 -11.10 2.01
N VAL A 15 -15.68 -12.25 1.36
CA VAL A 15 -16.78 -12.81 0.59
C VAL A 15 -17.20 -14.13 1.24
N ALA A 16 -18.50 -14.28 1.52
CA ALA A 16 -19.03 -15.53 2.05
C ALA A 16 -18.88 -16.63 1.00
N ASP A 17 -18.36 -17.79 1.40
CA ASP A 17 -18.10 -18.90 0.50
C ASP A 17 -19.30 -19.83 0.30
N GLY A 18 -20.42 -19.52 0.94
CA GLY A 18 -21.63 -20.36 0.85
C GLY A 18 -21.61 -21.58 1.77
N LEU A 19 -20.52 -21.78 2.48
CA LEU A 19 -20.35 -22.93 3.39
C LEU A 19 -20.17 -22.49 4.85
N GLY A 20 -20.52 -21.24 5.14
CA GLY A 20 -20.37 -20.69 6.48
C GLY A 20 -19.03 -20.05 6.76
N GLY A 21 -18.12 -20.06 5.80
CA GLY A 21 -16.82 -19.40 5.92
C GLY A 21 -16.74 -18.13 5.10
N HIS A 22 -15.60 -17.49 5.17
CA HIS A 22 -15.31 -16.27 4.43
C HIS A 22 -13.97 -16.40 3.73
N THR A 23 -13.90 -15.86 2.51
CA THR A 23 -12.66 -15.80 1.74
C THR A 23 -12.34 -14.35 1.46
N GLU A 24 -11.09 -13.97 1.65
CA GLU A 24 -10.63 -12.64 1.29
C GLU A 24 -10.33 -12.58 -0.20
N VAL A 25 -10.85 -11.55 -0.85
CA VAL A 25 -10.66 -11.30 -2.28
C VAL A 25 -10.08 -9.91 -2.47
N GLU A 26 -9.02 -9.82 -3.25
CA GLU A 26 -8.42 -8.55 -3.61
C GLU A 26 -9.17 -7.98 -4.81
N LYS A 27 -9.57 -6.72 -4.70
CA LYS A 27 -10.32 -6.05 -5.75
C LYS A 27 -9.58 -4.81 -6.19
N ALA A 28 -9.26 -4.73 -7.47
CA ALA A 28 -8.59 -3.57 -8.05
C ALA A 28 -9.54 -2.37 -8.07
N MET A 29 -9.08 -1.26 -7.52
CA MET A 29 -9.88 -0.03 -7.43
C MET A 29 -9.45 1.02 -8.44
N ALA A 30 -8.16 1.19 -8.64
CA ALA A 30 -7.66 2.26 -9.50
C ALA A 30 -6.19 2.01 -9.85
N THR A 31 -5.76 2.65 -10.91
CA THR A 31 -4.35 2.77 -11.27
C THR A 31 -3.98 4.23 -11.22
N MET A 32 -2.87 4.55 -10.59
CA MET A 32 -2.43 5.92 -10.42
C MET A 32 -0.92 6.03 -10.63
N TYR A 33 -0.45 7.25 -10.81
CA TYR A 33 0.98 7.53 -10.83
C TYR A 33 1.38 8.10 -9.47
N ALA A 34 2.50 7.65 -8.96
CA ALA A 34 2.95 7.98 -7.63
C ALA A 34 4.44 8.33 -7.61
N ASN A 35 4.83 9.05 -6.58
CA ASN A 35 6.23 9.13 -6.19
C ASN A 35 6.46 7.98 -5.19
N VAL A 36 7.40 7.11 -5.49
CA VAL A 36 7.70 5.96 -4.66
C VAL A 36 9.11 6.08 -4.11
N GLU A 37 9.22 5.97 -2.79
CA GLU A 37 10.52 5.88 -2.11
C GLU A 37 10.64 4.50 -1.49
N GLU A 38 11.71 3.80 -1.85
CA GLU A 38 12.04 2.53 -1.22
C GLU A 38 12.96 2.81 -0.05
N LEU A 39 12.65 2.25 1.11
CA LEU A 39 13.41 2.48 2.31
C LEU A 39 14.42 1.37 2.52
N SER A 40 15.63 1.76 2.97
CA SER A 40 16.62 0.77 3.35
C SER A 40 16.20 0.08 4.64
N LEU A 41 16.71 -1.13 4.87
CA LEU A 41 16.44 -1.87 6.10
C LEU A 41 16.89 -1.08 7.32
N GLU A 42 18.01 -0.39 7.21
CA GLU A 42 18.53 0.42 8.30
C GLU A 42 17.59 1.56 8.66
N THR A 43 17.07 2.27 7.66
CA THR A 43 16.10 3.33 7.87
C THR A 43 14.82 2.79 8.51
N THR A 44 14.37 1.65 8.05
CA THR A 44 13.19 0.99 8.59
C THR A 44 13.37 0.67 10.08
N SER A 45 14.51 0.11 10.46
CA SER A 45 14.80 -0.21 11.85
C SER A 45 14.81 1.02 12.75
N LYS A 46 15.35 2.11 12.28
CA LYS A 46 15.39 3.35 13.05
C LYS A 46 14.01 3.94 13.29
N ILE A 47 13.13 3.84 12.31
CA ILE A 47 11.80 4.44 12.37
C ILE A 47 10.83 3.57 13.18
N PHE A 48 10.87 2.26 12.97
CA PHE A 48 9.86 1.35 13.50
C PHE A 48 10.39 0.34 14.51
N GLY A 49 11.68 0.38 14.80
CA GLY A 49 12.31 -0.63 15.61
C GLY A 49 12.62 -1.89 14.79
N ASP A 50 12.91 -2.97 15.47
CA ASP A 50 13.38 -4.20 14.83
C ASP A 50 12.26 -5.14 14.40
N THR A 51 11.02 -4.84 14.73
CA THR A 51 9.89 -5.73 14.46
C THR A 51 9.07 -5.32 13.25
N LEU A 52 9.21 -4.10 12.78
CA LEU A 52 8.42 -3.60 11.69
C LEU A 52 9.29 -3.33 10.48
N THR A 53 8.72 -3.60 9.33
CA THR A 53 9.43 -3.51 8.09
C THR A 53 8.63 -2.66 7.10
N GLN A 54 8.70 -1.35 7.28
CA GLN A 54 8.23 -0.47 6.24
C GLN A 54 9.25 -0.50 5.12
N ASN A 55 8.86 -0.98 3.96
CA ASN A 55 9.76 -1.16 2.83
C ASN A 55 9.66 -0.04 1.82
N ALA A 56 8.56 0.67 1.78
CA ALA A 56 8.37 1.72 0.80
C ALA A 56 7.37 2.75 1.28
N LYS A 57 7.40 3.90 0.62
CA LYS A 57 6.43 4.97 0.81
C LYS A 57 5.97 5.41 -0.56
N ALA A 58 4.67 5.48 -0.77
CA ALA A 58 4.09 5.96 -2.02
C ALA A 58 3.28 7.23 -1.77
N ILE A 59 3.46 8.23 -2.62
CA ILE A 59 2.73 9.48 -2.52
C ILE A 59 1.98 9.70 -3.83
N VAL A 60 0.69 9.94 -3.75
CA VAL A 60 -0.13 10.27 -4.91
C VAL A 60 -0.76 11.64 -4.73
N LEU A 61 -1.08 12.31 -5.84
CA LEU A 61 -1.80 13.57 -5.82
C LEU A 61 -3.28 13.29 -5.60
N GLY A 62 -3.91 14.12 -4.79
CA GLY A 62 -5.33 14.05 -4.54
C GLY A 62 -5.69 13.23 -3.32
N SER A 63 -6.98 13.02 -3.15
CA SER A 63 -7.57 12.30 -2.05
C SER A 63 -7.96 10.91 -2.53
N VAL A 64 -7.58 9.90 -1.79
CA VAL A 64 -7.87 8.51 -2.15
C VAL A 64 -8.59 7.85 -0.98
N ASP A 65 -9.64 7.08 -1.26
CA ASP A 65 -10.33 6.30 -0.24
C ASP A 65 -9.38 5.26 0.37
N LYS A 66 -9.80 4.65 1.45
CA LYS A 66 -8.97 3.67 2.15
C LYS A 66 -8.59 2.52 1.21
N ILE A 67 -7.30 2.24 1.14
CA ILE A 67 -6.72 1.18 0.31
C ILE A 67 -6.03 0.18 1.24
N ASP A 68 -6.17 -1.09 0.93
CA ASP A 68 -5.59 -2.16 1.73
C ASP A 68 -4.25 -2.65 1.20
N LYS A 69 -4.10 -2.68 -0.13
CA LYS A 69 -2.87 -3.14 -0.77
C LYS A 69 -2.53 -2.29 -1.99
N ILE A 70 -1.26 -2.21 -2.31
CA ILE A 70 -0.77 -1.50 -3.49
C ILE A 70 0.23 -2.40 -4.20
N LYS A 71 0.06 -2.55 -5.51
CA LYS A 71 1.01 -3.26 -6.35
C LYS A 71 1.89 -2.24 -7.08
N ILE A 72 3.19 -2.37 -6.92
CA ILE A 72 4.17 -1.53 -7.59
C ILE A 72 5.06 -2.45 -8.42
N GLU A 73 5.01 -2.29 -9.73
CA GLU A 73 5.66 -3.20 -10.67
C GLU A 73 5.13 -4.62 -10.41
N ASP A 74 5.78 -5.58 -10.09
CA ASP A 74 5.23 -6.92 -9.85
C ASP A 74 5.23 -7.29 -8.36
N ILE A 75 5.40 -6.30 -7.50
CA ILE A 75 5.47 -6.53 -6.06
C ILE A 75 4.23 -6.00 -5.38
N MET A 76 3.57 -6.86 -4.61
CA MET A 76 2.42 -6.48 -3.80
C MET A 76 2.88 -6.01 -2.43
N TYR A 77 2.33 -4.87 -1.98
CA TYR A 77 2.60 -4.31 -0.66
C TYR A 77 1.32 -4.21 0.15
N LYS A 78 1.43 -4.42 1.45
CA LYS A 78 0.35 -4.10 2.39
C LYS A 78 0.45 -2.64 2.78
N VAL A 79 -0.68 -1.97 2.92
CA VAL A 79 -0.72 -0.59 3.42
C VAL A 79 -0.72 -0.64 4.94
N LEU A 80 0.37 -0.18 5.54
CA LEU A 80 0.48 -0.10 6.99
C LEU A 80 -0.28 1.10 7.54
N SER A 81 -0.18 2.22 6.86
CA SER A 81 -0.96 3.41 7.20
C SER A 81 -1.14 4.27 5.96
N GLN A 82 -2.16 5.09 6.00
CA GLN A 82 -2.54 5.98 4.92
C GLN A 82 -2.86 7.34 5.51
N ARG A 83 -2.28 8.37 4.95
CA ARG A 83 -2.45 9.74 5.44
C ARG A 83 -2.77 10.69 4.31
N LYS A 84 -3.69 11.60 4.57
CA LYS A 84 -3.92 12.71 3.67
C LYS A 84 -3.22 13.95 4.22
N VAL A 85 -2.37 14.58 3.39
CA VAL A 85 -1.66 15.79 3.74
C VAL A 85 -1.87 16.79 2.61
N LYS A 86 -2.64 17.84 2.87
CA LYS A 86 -3.01 18.86 1.87
C LYS A 86 -3.69 18.20 0.67
N ASN A 87 -3.07 18.25 -0.50
CA ASN A 87 -3.62 17.66 -1.73
C ASN A 87 -2.95 16.35 -2.11
N LYS A 88 -2.36 15.67 -1.15
CA LYS A 88 -1.63 14.42 -1.40
C LYS A 88 -2.10 13.33 -0.44
N THR A 89 -1.99 12.10 -0.88
CA THR A 89 -2.20 10.93 -0.02
C THR A 89 -0.88 10.16 0.06
N ILE A 90 -0.47 9.83 1.29
CA ILE A 90 0.77 9.13 1.56
C ILE A 90 0.44 7.74 2.10
N PHE A 91 1.03 6.73 1.48
CA PHE A 91 0.89 5.33 1.89
C PHE A 91 2.22 4.83 2.42
N PHE A 92 2.20 4.27 3.62
CA PHE A 92 3.36 3.58 4.19
C PHE A 92 3.18 2.09 3.99
N LEU A 93 4.15 1.45 3.36
CA LEU A 93 3.99 0.13 2.75
C LEU A 93 4.99 -0.89 3.28
N GLU A 94 4.55 -2.13 3.35
CA GLU A 94 5.38 -3.29 3.67
C GLU A 94 5.14 -4.36 2.60
N VAL A 95 6.20 -5.03 2.17
CA VAL A 95 6.05 -6.12 1.21
C VAL A 95 5.10 -7.18 1.77
N ASP A 96 4.14 -7.58 0.96
CA ASP A 96 3.18 -8.62 1.32
C ASP A 96 3.78 -9.96 0.93
N ASN A 97 4.17 -10.75 1.91
CA ASN A 97 4.82 -12.04 1.72
C ASN A 97 3.87 -13.23 1.79
N ASP A 98 2.59 -12.97 1.86
CA ASP A 98 1.58 -14.03 1.97
C ASP A 98 1.24 -14.67 0.62
#